data_782e99f0c9a8cfe909c02d2623bb8504
#
_entry.id   782e99f0c9a8cfe909c02d2623bb8504
#
_cell.length_a   1.000
_cell.length_b   1.000
_cell.length_c   1.000
_cell.angle_alpha   90.00
_cell.angle_beta   90.00
_cell.angle_gamma   90.00
#
_symmetry.space_group_name_H-M   'P 1'
#
loop_
_entity.id
_entity.type
_entity.pdbx_description
1 polymer ?
#
loop_
_entity_poly.entity_id
_entity_poly.type
_entity_poly.pdbx_seq_one_letter_code
_entity_poly.pdbx_strand_id
1 'polypeptide(L)'
;PDIEVKYGPDMTVIADELKMYLGPDESYEVAAVIPKDTWLNEKGFCEDNDFWVFVEYHGQHGWIRIYEADNETMTVKYWMIAEKPVIYLYPEEETDVHVELELTESDLATTYPKYNNGWDVTAYPDGSLVNKADGSNHKYLFWDAKNCRTRYDMSKGFCVAGSDTEKFLKEKLTYMGLTEQEMNEFIVYWLPEMESNEYNLITFQGEAYTESSKLKITPTPDSLCRIFMVYTALDKPVNIQPQELETFERKGFTVVEWGGSEIKRN
;
A
#
# COMPACT_ATOMS: atom_id res chain seq x y z
N PRO A 1 10.12 -16.53 22.24
CA PRO A 1 8.86 -16.11 21.70
C PRO A 1 8.93 -16.31 20.20
N ASP A 2 7.93 -17.00 19.65
CA ASP A 2 7.79 -17.16 18.20
C ASP A 2 7.52 -15.78 17.64
N ILE A 3 8.52 -15.19 16.97
CA ILE A 3 8.36 -13.91 16.28
C ILE A 3 7.50 -14.22 15.06
N GLU A 4 6.27 -13.75 15.07
CA GLU A 4 5.40 -13.78 13.91
C GLU A 4 6.10 -12.96 12.83
N VAL A 5 6.56 -13.60 11.77
CA VAL A 5 7.28 -12.96 10.68
C VAL A 5 6.27 -12.13 9.88
N LYS A 6 6.07 -10.90 10.29
CA LYS A 6 5.36 -9.91 9.48
C LYS A 6 6.34 -9.39 8.44
N TYR A 7 5.96 -9.46 7.18
CA TYR A 7 6.76 -8.87 6.10
C TYR A 7 6.62 -7.36 6.16
N GLY A 8 7.61 -6.69 6.73
CA GLY A 8 7.71 -5.26 6.75
C GLY A 8 8.35 -4.70 5.47
N PRO A 9 8.29 -3.39 5.27
CA PRO A 9 8.83 -2.73 4.09
C PRO A 9 10.36 -2.80 4.03
N ASP A 10 10.90 -2.81 2.82
CA ASP A 10 12.32 -2.64 2.57
C ASP A 10 12.78 -1.22 2.86
N MET A 11 14.01 -1.07 3.36
CA MET A 11 14.60 0.22 3.68
C MET A 11 16.09 0.28 3.36
N THR A 12 16.61 1.48 3.20
CA THR A 12 18.06 1.75 3.08
C THR A 12 18.50 2.69 4.19
N VAL A 13 19.63 2.40 4.81
CA VAL A 13 20.25 3.27 5.81
C VAL A 13 20.69 4.57 5.14
N ILE A 14 20.21 5.72 5.62
CA ILE A 14 20.59 7.05 5.14
C ILE A 14 21.44 7.83 6.14
N ALA A 15 21.44 7.45 7.42
CA ALA A 15 22.41 7.92 8.40
C ALA A 15 23.83 7.46 8.02
N ASP A 16 24.86 8.21 8.41
CA ASP A 16 26.25 7.84 8.10
C ASP A 16 26.63 6.50 8.76
N GLU A 17 26.12 6.26 9.95
CA GLU A 17 26.20 4.98 10.69
C GLU A 17 24.88 4.75 11.44
N LEU A 18 24.38 3.52 11.43
CA LEU A 18 23.20 3.10 12.16
C LEU A 18 23.54 1.97 13.12
N LYS A 19 23.30 2.16 14.41
CA LYS A 19 23.53 1.11 15.41
C LYS A 19 22.37 0.14 15.45
N MET A 20 22.70 -1.16 15.46
CA MET A 20 21.78 -2.25 15.73
C MET A 20 22.01 -2.77 17.14
N TYR A 21 20.92 -2.87 17.91
CA TYR A 21 20.95 -3.24 19.33
C TYR A 21 20.31 -4.62 19.56
N LEU A 22 20.66 -5.28 20.67
CA LEU A 22 20.07 -6.56 21.07
C LEU A 22 18.61 -6.44 21.57
N GLY A 23 18.12 -5.23 21.84
CA GLY A 23 16.74 -4.95 22.23
C GLY A 23 16.29 -3.57 21.76
N PRO A 24 14.98 -3.25 21.86
CA PRO A 24 14.39 -2.03 21.31
C PRO A 24 14.59 -0.80 22.23
N ASP A 25 15.81 -0.54 22.64
CA ASP A 25 16.21 0.63 23.44
C ASP A 25 17.72 0.81 23.37
N GLU A 26 18.21 2.05 23.42
CA GLU A 26 19.63 2.38 23.34
C GLU A 26 20.46 1.91 24.57
N SER A 27 19.81 1.49 25.64
CA SER A 27 20.48 0.90 26.81
C SER A 27 20.95 -0.54 26.57
N TYR A 28 20.44 -1.22 25.53
CA TYR A 28 20.91 -2.54 25.17
C TYR A 28 22.28 -2.49 24.49
N GLU A 29 22.99 -3.63 24.55
CA GLU A 29 24.28 -3.80 23.89
C GLU A 29 24.14 -3.62 22.35
N VAL A 30 25.11 -2.93 21.75
CA VAL A 30 25.21 -2.78 20.30
C VAL A 30 25.69 -4.10 19.69
N ALA A 31 24.84 -4.72 18.90
CA ALA A 31 25.14 -5.98 18.19
C ALA A 31 25.96 -5.73 16.93
N ALA A 32 25.70 -4.63 16.22
CA ALA A 32 26.40 -4.24 15.00
C ALA A 32 26.29 -2.74 14.74
N VAL A 33 27.18 -2.23 13.89
CA VAL A 33 27.06 -0.89 13.27
C VAL A 33 26.85 -1.11 11.78
N ILE A 34 25.75 -0.58 11.28
CA ILE A 34 25.30 -0.75 9.89
C ILE A 34 25.68 0.51 9.11
N PRO A 35 26.51 0.39 8.05
CA PRO A 35 26.94 1.56 7.29
C PRO A 35 25.82 2.12 6.42
N LYS A 36 25.96 3.37 6.04
CA LYS A 36 25.11 4.05 5.05
C LYS A 36 24.98 3.24 3.76
N ASP A 37 23.87 3.44 3.08
CA ASP A 37 23.49 2.76 1.84
C ASP A 37 23.32 1.24 1.97
N THR A 38 23.29 0.71 3.20
CA THR A 38 22.95 -0.69 3.45
C THR A 38 21.47 -0.91 3.27
N TRP A 39 21.13 -1.92 2.48
CA TRP A 39 19.76 -2.39 2.32
C TRP A 39 19.35 -3.30 3.48
N LEU A 40 18.19 -3.05 4.05
CA LEU A 40 17.60 -3.81 5.13
C LEU A 40 16.15 -4.15 4.81
N ASN A 41 15.67 -5.25 5.38
CA ASN A 41 14.26 -5.61 5.37
C ASN A 41 13.75 -5.63 6.81
N GLU A 42 12.64 -4.97 7.06
CA GLU A 42 11.97 -5.01 8.36
C GLU A 42 11.38 -6.39 8.60
N LYS A 43 11.76 -7.04 9.70
CA LYS A 43 11.26 -8.35 10.13
C LYS A 43 10.23 -8.24 11.26
N GLY A 44 10.09 -7.08 11.86
CA GLY A 44 9.16 -6.81 12.93
C GLY A 44 9.37 -5.42 13.53
N PHE A 45 8.56 -5.04 14.47
CA PHE A 45 8.61 -3.75 15.15
C PHE A 45 8.26 -3.88 16.63
N CYS A 46 8.57 -2.85 17.41
CA CYS A 46 8.20 -2.78 18.82
C CYS A 46 6.79 -2.19 18.94
N GLU A 47 5.83 -2.96 19.46
CA GLU A 47 4.43 -2.50 19.59
C GLU A 47 4.27 -1.29 20.52
N ASP A 48 5.12 -1.20 21.54
CA ASP A 48 5.10 -0.09 22.50
C ASP A 48 5.83 1.17 22.00
N ASN A 49 6.64 1.03 20.94
CA ASN A 49 7.44 2.12 20.39
C ASN A 49 7.82 1.80 18.92
N ASP A 50 7.03 2.29 18.00
CA ASP A 50 7.16 2.09 16.55
C ASP A 50 8.42 2.71 15.91
N PHE A 51 9.22 3.47 16.69
CA PHE A 51 10.54 3.96 16.27
C PHE A 51 11.60 2.87 16.24
N TRP A 52 11.30 1.68 16.78
CA TRP A 52 12.22 0.54 16.83
C TRP A 52 11.72 -0.58 15.94
N VAL A 53 12.55 -0.93 14.95
CA VAL A 53 12.24 -2.02 14.02
C VAL A 53 13.28 -3.13 14.13
N PHE A 54 12.82 -4.36 13.96
CA PHE A 54 13.63 -5.56 14.01
C PHE A 54 14.12 -5.91 12.62
N VAL A 55 15.43 -6.08 12.47
CA VAL A 55 16.10 -6.32 11.19
C VAL A 55 17.09 -7.46 11.28
N GLU A 56 17.50 -7.97 10.12
CA GLU A 56 18.65 -8.87 9.98
C GLU A 56 19.78 -8.15 9.23
N TYR A 57 21.00 -8.27 9.75
CA TYR A 57 22.21 -7.76 9.11
C TYR A 57 23.34 -8.78 9.24
N HIS A 58 23.87 -9.28 8.11
CA HIS A 58 24.91 -10.32 8.04
C HIS A 58 24.60 -11.58 8.87
N GLY A 59 23.35 -12.03 8.87
CA GLY A 59 22.91 -13.20 9.63
C GLY A 59 22.73 -12.96 11.14
N GLN A 60 22.89 -11.73 11.60
CA GLN A 60 22.58 -11.31 12.97
C GLN A 60 21.27 -10.54 12.99
N HIS A 61 20.46 -10.81 14.01
CA HIS A 61 19.20 -10.12 14.22
C HIS A 61 19.33 -9.09 15.33
N GLY A 62 18.67 -7.96 15.17
CA GLY A 62 18.65 -6.92 16.19
C GLY A 62 17.67 -5.80 15.87
N TRP A 63 17.70 -4.79 16.69
CA TRP A 63 16.80 -3.65 16.64
C TRP A 63 17.54 -2.39 16.19
N ILE A 64 16.97 -1.68 15.26
CA ILE A 64 17.44 -0.35 14.85
C ILE A 64 16.39 0.69 15.20
N ARG A 65 16.85 1.90 15.50
CA ARG A 65 15.99 3.05 15.67
C ARG A 65 15.88 3.80 14.34
N ILE A 66 14.67 3.95 13.83
CA ILE A 66 14.42 4.54 12.50
C ILE A 66 14.42 6.07 12.48
N TYR A 67 14.54 6.70 13.66
CA TYR A 67 14.68 8.15 13.82
C TYR A 67 15.92 8.50 14.66
N GLU A 68 16.53 9.65 14.38
CA GLU A 68 17.54 10.26 15.25
C GLU A 68 16.94 10.62 16.63
N ALA A 69 17.80 11.09 17.54
CA ALA A 69 17.38 11.46 18.89
C ALA A 69 16.33 12.60 18.95
N ASP A 70 16.17 13.36 17.87
CA ASP A 70 15.16 14.41 17.73
C ASP A 70 13.75 13.86 17.44
N ASN A 71 13.58 12.56 17.13
CA ASN A 71 12.36 11.89 16.70
C ASN A 71 11.72 12.47 15.42
N GLU A 72 12.46 13.25 14.66
CA GLU A 72 11.99 13.90 13.42
C GLU A 72 12.85 13.46 12.21
N THR A 73 14.17 13.38 12.40
CA THR A 73 15.10 13.01 11.33
C THR A 73 15.16 11.50 11.16
N MET A 74 14.78 10.98 10.01
CA MET A 74 14.86 9.54 9.73
C MET A 74 16.30 9.08 9.53
N THR A 75 16.62 7.89 10.05
CA THR A 75 17.90 7.19 9.85
C THR A 75 17.88 6.23 8.68
N VAL A 76 16.67 5.91 8.18
CA VAL A 76 16.42 5.01 7.05
C VAL A 76 15.46 5.65 6.05
N LYS A 77 15.53 5.20 4.80
CA LYS A 77 14.57 5.52 3.75
C LYS A 77 13.80 4.25 3.38
N TYR A 78 12.50 4.29 3.44
CA TYR A 78 11.64 3.21 2.99
C TYR A 78 11.45 3.23 1.47
N TRP A 79 11.38 2.05 0.86
CA TRP A 79 11.23 1.90 -0.59
C TRP A 79 9.86 1.42 -1.02
N MET A 80 9.03 0.98 -0.10
CA MET A 80 7.66 0.61 -0.44
C MET A 80 6.88 1.84 -0.91
N ILE A 81 6.15 1.67 -1.99
CA ILE A 81 5.31 2.68 -2.63
C ILE A 81 3.88 2.17 -2.69
N ALA A 82 2.92 3.03 -2.48
CA ALA A 82 1.55 2.76 -2.87
C ALA A 82 1.41 3.15 -4.34
N GLU A 83 1.22 2.14 -5.19
CA GLU A 83 1.19 2.30 -6.65
C GLU A 83 -0.23 2.39 -7.16
N LYS A 84 -0.41 3.43 -7.93
CA LYS A 84 -1.60 3.68 -8.74
C LYS A 84 -2.96 3.58 -8.03
N PRO A 85 -3.13 4.07 -6.80
CA PRO A 85 -4.49 4.24 -6.34
C PRO A 85 -5.25 5.19 -7.26
N VAL A 86 -6.37 4.73 -7.78
CA VAL A 86 -7.30 5.52 -8.60
C VAL A 86 -8.67 5.54 -7.94
N ILE A 87 -9.29 6.70 -7.91
CA ILE A 87 -10.57 6.94 -7.25
C ILE A 87 -11.60 7.29 -8.30
N TYR A 88 -12.61 6.43 -8.44
CA TYR A 88 -13.78 6.65 -9.31
C TYR A 88 -14.93 7.19 -8.47
N LEU A 89 -15.67 8.13 -9.03
CA LEU A 89 -16.82 8.76 -8.40
C LEU A 89 -18.04 8.56 -9.29
N TYR A 90 -19.08 7.91 -8.77
CA TYR A 90 -20.32 7.59 -9.48
C TYR A 90 -21.53 8.12 -8.71
N PRO A 91 -21.82 9.44 -8.77
CA PRO A 91 -23.03 9.99 -8.18
C PRO A 91 -24.27 9.58 -9.00
N GLU A 92 -25.46 9.68 -8.40
CA GLU A 92 -26.73 9.43 -9.12
C GLU A 92 -27.12 10.56 -10.08
N GLU A 93 -26.61 11.76 -9.82
CA GLU A 93 -26.78 12.98 -10.66
C GLU A 93 -25.50 13.78 -10.71
N GLU A 94 -25.41 14.76 -11.61
CA GLU A 94 -24.27 15.68 -11.65
C GLU A 94 -24.03 16.30 -10.26
N THR A 95 -22.85 16.06 -9.69
CA THR A 95 -22.55 16.41 -8.31
C THR A 95 -21.15 17.01 -8.21
N ASP A 96 -21.06 18.12 -7.50
CA ASP A 96 -19.79 18.68 -7.08
C ASP A 96 -19.21 17.89 -5.92
N VAL A 97 -18.00 17.37 -6.10
CA VAL A 97 -17.34 16.53 -5.11
C VAL A 97 -15.96 17.09 -4.75
N HIS A 98 -15.69 17.15 -3.46
CA HIS A 98 -14.37 17.42 -2.91
C HIS A 98 -13.77 16.16 -2.32
N VAL A 99 -12.53 15.83 -2.68
CA VAL A 99 -11.81 14.65 -2.20
C VAL A 99 -10.47 15.04 -1.58
N GLU A 100 -10.28 14.69 -0.30
CA GLU A 100 -9.03 14.88 0.43
C GLU A 100 -8.38 13.54 0.78
N LEU A 101 -7.03 13.52 0.74
CA LEU A 101 -6.20 12.43 1.22
C LEU A 101 -5.55 12.81 2.55
N GLU A 102 -5.64 11.92 3.54
CA GLU A 102 -4.87 12.00 4.78
C GLU A 102 -3.97 10.77 4.86
N LEU A 103 -2.67 10.98 4.62
CA LEU A 103 -1.65 9.92 4.63
C LEU A 103 -0.88 10.02 5.96
N THR A 104 -0.88 8.94 6.76
CA THR A 104 -0.21 8.91 8.06
C THR A 104 1.12 8.16 8.02
N GLU A 105 1.25 7.19 7.11
CA GLU A 105 2.41 6.29 7.01
C GLU A 105 3.16 6.43 5.68
N SER A 106 2.94 7.52 4.94
CA SER A 106 3.57 7.74 3.64
C SER A 106 3.53 9.20 3.21
N ASP A 107 4.33 9.54 2.20
CA ASP A 107 4.36 10.85 1.59
C ASP A 107 3.68 10.81 0.21
N LEU A 108 2.80 11.76 -0.06
CA LEU A 108 2.22 11.92 -1.39
C LEU A 108 3.33 12.19 -2.43
N ALA A 109 3.37 11.42 -3.50
CA ALA A 109 4.43 11.51 -4.51
C ALA A 109 3.94 12.15 -5.81
N THR A 110 2.94 11.55 -6.45
CA THR A 110 2.41 11.99 -7.75
C THR A 110 0.89 11.98 -7.70
N THR A 111 0.28 12.95 -8.37
CA THR A 111 -1.19 13.03 -8.51
C THR A 111 -1.59 13.48 -9.89
N TYR A 112 -2.73 12.96 -10.38
CA TYR A 112 -3.34 13.43 -11.63
C TYR A 112 -4.87 13.31 -11.59
N PRO A 113 -5.63 14.44 -11.77
CA PRO A 113 -5.13 15.82 -11.85
C PRO A 113 -4.32 16.20 -10.63
N LYS A 114 -3.62 17.34 -10.70
CA LYS A 114 -2.75 17.78 -9.61
C LYS A 114 -3.54 18.02 -8.33
N TYR A 115 -3.09 17.42 -7.23
CA TYR A 115 -3.62 17.63 -5.90
C TYR A 115 -3.23 19.01 -5.35
N ASN A 116 -4.19 19.72 -4.82
CA ASN A 116 -4.01 21.09 -4.33
C ASN A 116 -4.73 21.26 -2.98
N ASN A 117 -4.26 20.52 -1.97
CA ASN A 117 -4.94 20.33 -0.67
C ASN A 117 -6.34 19.70 -0.82
N GLY A 118 -6.56 18.93 -1.87
CA GLY A 118 -7.81 18.30 -2.26
C GLY A 118 -8.01 18.38 -3.77
N TRP A 119 -8.95 17.57 -4.29
CA TRP A 119 -9.49 17.69 -5.63
C TRP A 119 -10.91 18.23 -5.55
N ASP A 120 -11.18 19.27 -6.31
CA ASP A 120 -12.54 19.79 -6.53
C ASP A 120 -12.96 19.41 -7.95
N VAL A 121 -13.94 18.53 -8.07
CA VAL A 121 -14.44 18.07 -9.36
C VAL A 121 -15.96 18.14 -9.45
N THR A 122 -16.48 18.23 -10.66
CA THR A 122 -17.87 17.89 -10.97
C THR A 122 -17.88 16.45 -11.46
N ALA A 123 -18.55 15.55 -10.76
CA ALA A 123 -18.68 14.14 -11.09
C ALA A 123 -20.06 13.86 -11.74
N TYR A 124 -20.09 12.92 -12.69
CA TYR A 124 -21.27 12.52 -13.43
C TYR A 124 -21.61 11.04 -13.21
N PRO A 125 -22.88 10.63 -13.41
CA PRO A 125 -23.31 9.25 -13.19
C PRO A 125 -22.56 8.19 -14.01
N ASP A 126 -22.00 8.59 -15.17
CA ASP A 126 -21.18 7.71 -16.02
C ASP A 126 -19.73 7.55 -15.54
N GLY A 127 -19.38 8.20 -14.42
CA GLY A 127 -18.04 8.20 -13.85
C GLY A 127 -17.09 9.23 -14.45
N SER A 128 -17.52 10.04 -15.43
CA SER A 128 -16.71 11.14 -15.94
C SER A 128 -16.58 12.25 -14.90
N LEU A 129 -15.41 12.89 -14.85
CA LEU A 129 -15.07 13.96 -13.93
C LEU A 129 -14.62 15.19 -14.70
N VAL A 130 -15.02 16.36 -14.26
CA VAL A 130 -14.46 17.63 -14.73
C VAL A 130 -13.71 18.31 -13.58
N ASN A 131 -12.39 18.46 -13.72
CA ASN A 131 -11.56 19.13 -12.75
C ASN A 131 -11.87 20.64 -12.72
N LYS A 132 -12.31 21.16 -11.58
CA LYS A 132 -12.70 22.59 -11.47
C LYS A 132 -11.52 23.56 -11.59
N ALA A 133 -10.30 23.07 -11.34
CA ALA A 133 -9.11 23.94 -11.40
C ALA A 133 -8.75 24.38 -12.82
N ASP A 134 -9.02 23.51 -13.84
CA ASP A 134 -8.61 23.76 -15.22
C ASP A 134 -9.64 23.34 -16.28
N GLY A 135 -10.77 22.75 -15.87
CA GLY A 135 -11.84 22.30 -16.77
C GLY A 135 -11.50 21.02 -17.54
N SER A 136 -10.41 20.32 -17.19
CA SER A 136 -10.02 19.07 -17.86
C SER A 136 -10.92 17.90 -17.48
N ASN A 137 -11.08 16.94 -18.41
CA ASN A 137 -11.90 15.75 -18.21
C ASN A 137 -11.04 14.58 -17.76
N HIS A 138 -11.53 13.84 -16.78
CA HIS A 138 -10.90 12.66 -16.21
C HIS A 138 -11.90 11.53 -16.04
N LYS A 139 -11.39 10.30 -15.87
CA LYS A 139 -12.19 9.12 -15.48
C LYS A 139 -12.05 8.81 -13.99
N TYR A 140 -10.96 9.19 -13.40
CA TYR A 140 -10.61 8.96 -12.01
C TYR A 140 -9.64 10.01 -11.52
N LEU A 141 -9.49 10.09 -10.22
CA LEU A 141 -8.42 10.82 -9.55
C LEU A 141 -7.31 9.82 -9.24
N PHE A 142 -6.09 10.16 -9.63
CA PHE A 142 -4.92 9.28 -9.45
C PHE A 142 -3.96 9.86 -8.43
N TRP A 143 -3.37 8.99 -7.61
CA TRP A 143 -2.28 9.34 -6.72
C TRP A 143 -1.30 8.19 -6.52
N ASP A 144 -0.06 8.53 -6.20
CA ASP A 144 0.97 7.62 -5.71
C ASP A 144 1.52 8.13 -4.39
N ALA A 145 1.97 7.22 -3.55
CA ALA A 145 2.73 7.56 -2.35
C ALA A 145 4.08 6.84 -2.33
N LYS A 146 5.05 7.48 -1.67
CA LYS A 146 6.40 6.96 -1.44
C LYS A 146 6.70 6.90 0.05
N ASN A 147 7.82 6.28 0.41
CA ASN A 147 8.25 6.12 1.80
C ASN A 147 7.17 5.45 2.67
N CYS A 148 6.40 4.52 2.07
CA CYS A 148 5.33 3.84 2.79
C CYS A 148 5.91 2.94 3.89
N ARG A 149 5.42 3.14 5.12
CA ARG A 149 5.79 2.37 6.30
C ARG A 149 4.66 1.46 6.77
N THR A 150 3.55 1.46 6.06
CA THR A 150 2.39 0.61 6.37
C THR A 150 2.81 -0.85 6.38
N ARG A 151 2.49 -1.54 7.46
CA ARG A 151 2.79 -2.96 7.65
C ARG A 151 1.57 -3.77 7.27
N TYR A 152 1.71 -4.57 6.22
CA TYR A 152 0.63 -5.38 5.69
C TYR A 152 0.66 -6.80 6.26
N ASP A 153 -0.52 -7.33 6.61
CA ASP A 153 -0.67 -8.72 7.03
C ASP A 153 -0.64 -9.64 5.81
N MET A 154 0.42 -10.43 5.70
CA MET A 154 0.60 -11.45 4.65
C MET A 154 0.40 -12.88 5.19
N SER A 155 -0.18 -13.06 6.38
CA SER A 155 -0.39 -14.38 7.02
C SER A 155 -1.48 -15.20 6.35
N LYS A 156 -2.42 -14.52 5.66
CA LYS A 156 -3.47 -15.12 4.83
C LYS A 156 -3.41 -14.51 3.43
N GLY A 157 -3.75 -15.31 2.43
CA GLY A 157 -3.70 -14.82 1.05
C GLY A 157 -3.84 -15.94 0.03
N PHE A 158 -3.27 -15.72 -1.14
CA PHE A 158 -3.37 -16.64 -2.26
C PHE A 158 -1.98 -16.80 -2.90
N CYS A 159 -1.51 -18.05 -2.99
CA CYS A 159 -0.31 -18.37 -3.76
C CYS A 159 -0.74 -18.78 -5.17
N VAL A 160 -0.42 -17.95 -6.14
CA VAL A 160 -0.90 -18.07 -7.53
C VAL A 160 0.31 -18.21 -8.46
N ALA A 161 0.30 -19.17 -9.37
CA ALA A 161 1.32 -19.23 -10.42
C ALA A 161 1.23 -17.97 -11.32
N GLY A 162 2.36 -17.44 -11.76
CA GLY A 162 2.38 -16.26 -12.60
C GLY A 162 1.46 -16.39 -13.81
N SER A 163 1.50 -17.51 -14.50
CA SER A 163 0.62 -17.84 -15.64
C SER A 163 -0.88 -17.87 -15.35
N ASP A 164 -1.27 -18.03 -14.08
CA ASP A 164 -2.67 -18.07 -13.66
C ASP A 164 -3.17 -16.73 -13.10
N THR A 165 -2.29 -15.72 -13.00
CA THR A 165 -2.57 -14.43 -12.36
C THR A 165 -3.74 -13.70 -13.02
N GLU A 166 -3.82 -13.66 -14.35
CA GLU A 166 -4.94 -13.02 -15.07
C GLU A 166 -6.29 -13.61 -14.66
N LYS A 167 -6.39 -14.95 -14.70
CA LYS A 167 -7.61 -15.66 -14.33
C LYS A 167 -7.99 -15.40 -12.85
N PHE A 168 -7.00 -15.46 -11.98
CA PHE A 168 -7.19 -15.20 -10.55
C PHE A 168 -7.72 -13.78 -10.30
N LEU A 169 -7.07 -12.77 -10.89
CA LEU A 169 -7.49 -11.38 -10.74
C LEU A 169 -8.90 -11.14 -11.26
N LYS A 170 -9.24 -11.66 -12.44
CA LYS A 170 -10.62 -11.57 -12.99
C LYS A 170 -11.65 -12.14 -12.01
N GLU A 171 -11.39 -13.35 -11.48
CA GLU A 171 -12.31 -14.00 -10.53
C GLU A 171 -12.48 -13.17 -9.25
N LYS A 172 -11.36 -12.77 -8.62
CA LYS A 172 -11.42 -12.10 -7.31
C LYS A 172 -11.93 -10.67 -7.39
N LEU A 173 -11.51 -9.89 -8.38
CA LEU A 173 -11.95 -8.51 -8.54
C LEU A 173 -13.44 -8.42 -8.90
N THR A 174 -13.94 -9.36 -9.73
CA THR A 174 -15.38 -9.49 -9.99
C THR A 174 -16.15 -9.82 -8.73
N TYR A 175 -15.65 -10.79 -7.94
CA TYR A 175 -16.28 -11.17 -6.66
C TYR A 175 -16.32 -9.98 -5.68
N MET A 176 -15.26 -9.17 -5.63
CA MET A 176 -15.16 -7.98 -4.79
C MET A 176 -15.98 -6.78 -5.33
N GLY A 177 -16.61 -6.89 -6.48
CA GLY A 177 -17.58 -5.92 -6.99
C GLY A 177 -17.04 -4.84 -7.93
N LEU A 178 -15.84 -5.02 -8.51
CA LEU A 178 -15.39 -4.15 -9.59
C LEU A 178 -16.21 -4.39 -10.87
N THR A 179 -16.49 -3.32 -11.60
CA THR A 179 -17.01 -3.40 -12.96
C THR A 179 -15.96 -3.96 -13.92
N GLU A 180 -16.37 -4.43 -15.09
CA GLU A 180 -15.42 -4.90 -16.12
C GLU A 180 -14.39 -3.83 -16.50
N GLN A 181 -14.79 -2.56 -16.55
CA GLN A 181 -13.89 -1.46 -16.87
C GLN A 181 -12.85 -1.25 -15.78
N GLU A 182 -13.25 -1.15 -14.52
CA GLU A 182 -12.34 -0.97 -13.36
C GLU A 182 -11.39 -2.15 -13.23
N MET A 183 -11.90 -3.37 -13.39
CA MET A 183 -11.12 -4.60 -13.38
C MET A 183 -10.10 -4.64 -14.52
N ASN A 184 -10.50 -4.27 -15.74
CA ASN A 184 -9.58 -4.26 -16.89
C ASN A 184 -8.46 -3.23 -16.68
N GLU A 185 -8.76 -2.04 -16.15
CA GLU A 185 -7.75 -1.03 -15.86
C GLU A 185 -6.79 -1.50 -14.76
N PHE A 186 -7.29 -2.20 -13.74
CA PHE A 186 -6.46 -2.85 -12.71
C PHE A 186 -5.54 -3.91 -13.31
N ILE A 187 -6.08 -4.84 -14.10
CA ILE A 187 -5.33 -5.96 -14.67
C ILE A 187 -4.27 -5.47 -15.67
N VAL A 188 -4.59 -4.51 -16.53
CA VAL A 188 -3.63 -3.94 -17.49
C VAL A 188 -2.41 -3.32 -16.78
N TYR A 189 -2.60 -2.81 -15.57
CA TYR A 189 -1.49 -2.27 -14.79
C TYR A 189 -0.68 -3.37 -14.09
N TRP A 190 -1.34 -4.27 -13.36
CA TRP A 190 -0.65 -5.20 -12.47
C TRP A 190 -0.16 -6.48 -13.16
N LEU A 191 -0.86 -6.97 -14.17
CA LEU A 191 -0.51 -8.24 -14.82
C LEU A 191 0.91 -8.26 -15.41
N PRO A 192 1.42 -7.21 -16.08
CA PRO A 192 2.78 -7.19 -16.60
C PRO A 192 3.87 -7.37 -15.53
N GLU A 193 3.61 -6.93 -14.31
CA GLU A 193 4.53 -7.04 -13.17
C GLU A 193 4.48 -8.43 -12.51
N MET A 194 3.44 -9.22 -12.77
CA MET A 194 3.14 -10.44 -12.03
C MET A 194 3.19 -11.72 -12.88
N GLU A 195 2.84 -11.65 -14.16
CA GLU A 195 2.65 -12.86 -15.00
C GLU A 195 3.94 -13.61 -15.28
N SER A 196 5.09 -12.94 -15.26
CA SER A 196 6.40 -13.53 -15.50
C SER A 196 7.02 -14.19 -14.25
N ASN A 197 6.47 -13.97 -13.08
CA ASN A 197 6.93 -14.59 -11.84
C ASN A 197 6.61 -16.09 -11.83
N GLU A 198 7.42 -16.92 -11.18
CA GLU A 198 7.09 -18.34 -10.97
C GLU A 198 5.79 -18.46 -10.17
N TYR A 199 5.69 -17.72 -9.06
CA TYR A 199 4.50 -17.60 -8.23
C TYR A 199 4.38 -16.19 -7.67
N ASN A 200 3.16 -15.81 -7.31
CA ASN A 200 2.84 -14.60 -6.58
C ASN A 200 2.12 -14.96 -5.28
N LEU A 201 2.58 -14.44 -4.15
CA LEU A 201 1.79 -14.41 -2.94
C LEU A 201 1.01 -13.11 -2.95
N ILE A 202 -0.31 -13.20 -2.99
CA ILE A 202 -1.24 -12.07 -3.17
C ILE A 202 -2.14 -11.95 -1.95
N THR A 203 -2.29 -10.74 -1.41
CA THR A 203 -3.25 -10.40 -0.37
C THR A 203 -4.02 -9.14 -0.76
N PHE A 204 -5.23 -9.00 -0.24
CA PHE A 204 -6.01 -7.76 -0.35
C PHE A 204 -6.11 -7.14 1.04
N GLN A 205 -5.61 -5.91 1.18
CA GLN A 205 -5.49 -5.25 2.46
C GLN A 205 -6.74 -4.41 2.77
N GLY A 206 -7.23 -4.51 4.00
CA GLY A 206 -8.38 -3.76 4.49
C GLY A 206 -7.94 -2.61 5.40
N GLU A 207 -8.10 -2.82 6.72
CA GLU A 207 -7.91 -1.80 7.74
C GLU A 207 -6.53 -1.15 7.73
N ALA A 208 -5.45 -1.94 7.58
CA ALA A 208 -4.10 -1.40 7.52
C ALA A 208 -3.93 -0.33 6.42
N TYR A 209 -4.52 -0.58 5.25
CA TYR A 209 -4.50 0.39 4.16
C TYR A 209 -5.42 1.59 4.43
N THR A 210 -6.66 1.34 4.85
CA THR A 210 -7.65 2.40 5.03
C THR A 210 -7.31 3.35 6.17
N GLU A 211 -6.64 2.88 7.22
CA GLU A 211 -6.17 3.70 8.33
C GLU A 211 -4.92 4.52 7.97
N SER A 212 -4.00 3.95 7.18
CA SER A 212 -2.80 4.66 6.75
C SER A 212 -3.05 5.67 5.61
N SER A 213 -4.15 5.50 4.87
CA SER A 213 -4.49 6.30 3.69
C SER A 213 -5.99 6.65 3.73
N LYS A 214 -6.36 7.62 4.56
CA LYS A 214 -7.77 7.99 4.74
C LYS A 214 -8.26 8.85 3.58
N LEU A 215 -9.49 8.59 3.13
CA LEU A 215 -10.22 9.40 2.17
C LEU A 215 -11.30 10.21 2.89
N LYS A 216 -11.32 11.52 2.67
CA LYS A 216 -12.42 12.40 3.06
C LYS A 216 -13.12 12.87 1.80
N ILE A 217 -14.40 12.56 1.66
CA ILE A 217 -15.17 12.84 0.45
C ILE A 217 -16.41 13.63 0.84
N THR A 218 -16.63 14.74 0.17
CA THR A 218 -17.79 15.61 0.38
C THR A 218 -18.50 15.86 -0.96
N PRO A 219 -19.81 15.55 -1.11
CA PRO A 219 -20.66 14.91 -0.10
C PRO A 219 -20.19 13.48 0.25
N THR A 220 -20.58 13.00 1.43
CA THR A 220 -20.27 11.64 1.87
C THR A 220 -20.91 10.63 0.93
N PRO A 221 -20.15 9.66 0.37
CA PRO A 221 -20.72 8.63 -0.49
C PRO A 221 -21.64 7.67 0.30
N ASP A 222 -22.67 7.15 -0.37
CA ASP A 222 -23.56 6.13 0.17
C ASP A 222 -22.89 4.75 0.21
N SER A 223 -21.93 4.52 -0.67
CA SER A 223 -21.15 3.28 -0.71
C SER A 223 -19.69 3.55 -1.15
N LEU A 224 -18.74 2.90 -0.46
CA LEU A 224 -17.31 3.05 -0.68
C LEU A 224 -16.64 1.67 -0.75
N CYS A 225 -16.05 1.35 -1.90
CA CYS A 225 -15.23 0.17 -2.11
C CYS A 225 -13.76 0.57 -2.21
N ARG A 226 -12.90 -0.04 -1.38
CA ARG A 226 -11.45 0.20 -1.44
C ARG A 226 -10.72 -1.13 -1.53
N ILE A 227 -10.07 -1.37 -2.67
CA ILE A 227 -9.32 -2.60 -2.95
C ILE A 227 -7.84 -2.26 -3.07
N PHE A 228 -7.05 -2.72 -2.13
CA PHE A 228 -5.60 -2.53 -2.15
C PHE A 228 -4.91 -3.89 -2.15
N MET A 229 -4.31 -4.25 -3.29
CA MET A 229 -3.59 -5.50 -3.46
C MET A 229 -2.14 -5.34 -3.02
N VAL A 230 -1.66 -6.26 -2.20
CA VAL A 230 -0.23 -6.38 -1.89
C VAL A 230 0.24 -7.73 -2.38
N TYR A 231 1.34 -7.76 -3.11
CA TYR A 231 1.92 -9.01 -3.58
C TYR A 231 3.43 -9.05 -3.41
N THR A 232 3.98 -10.26 -3.44
CA THR A 232 5.41 -10.50 -3.53
C THR A 232 5.67 -11.69 -4.45
N ALA A 233 6.70 -11.57 -5.31
CA ALA A 233 7.14 -12.65 -6.17
C ALA A 233 7.79 -13.78 -5.35
N LEU A 234 7.57 -15.03 -5.76
CA LEU A 234 8.11 -16.22 -5.14
C LEU A 234 8.71 -17.14 -6.19
N ASP A 235 9.86 -17.77 -5.86
CA ASP A 235 10.50 -18.81 -6.68
C ASP A 235 9.84 -20.20 -6.51
N LYS A 236 9.06 -20.39 -5.45
CA LYS A 236 8.40 -21.67 -5.10
C LYS A 236 7.04 -21.40 -4.48
N PRO A 237 6.09 -22.33 -4.69
CA PRO A 237 4.78 -22.17 -4.05
C PRO A 237 4.88 -22.31 -2.54
N VAL A 238 4.07 -21.53 -1.84
CA VAL A 238 3.90 -21.60 -0.39
C VAL A 238 2.50 -22.08 -0.05
N ASN A 239 2.39 -22.83 1.05
CA ASN A 239 1.10 -23.20 1.59
C ASN A 239 0.64 -22.09 2.53
N ILE A 240 -0.43 -21.39 2.17
CA ILE A 240 -0.97 -20.29 2.94
C ILE A 240 -2.47 -20.47 3.13
N GLN A 241 -2.98 -20.03 4.28
CA GLN A 241 -4.42 -20.01 4.51
C GLN A 241 -5.07 -19.00 3.57
N PRO A 242 -6.12 -19.39 2.82
CA PRO A 242 -6.85 -18.45 1.97
C PRO A 242 -7.44 -17.30 2.77
N GLN A 243 -7.37 -16.10 2.20
CA GLN A 243 -8.03 -14.92 2.73
C GLN A 243 -9.53 -14.98 2.39
N GLU A 244 -10.37 -14.64 3.35
CA GLU A 244 -11.79 -14.40 3.12
C GLU A 244 -11.95 -13.00 2.53
N LEU A 245 -12.64 -12.90 1.40
CA LEU A 245 -12.92 -11.64 0.71
C LEU A 245 -14.40 -11.29 0.85
N GLU A 246 -14.68 -10.01 0.95
CA GLU A 246 -16.04 -9.50 1.01
C GLU A 246 -16.52 -9.06 -0.38
N THR A 247 -17.83 -9.19 -0.61
CA THR A 247 -18.47 -8.63 -1.80
C THR A 247 -18.90 -7.19 -1.52
N PHE A 248 -18.88 -6.36 -2.57
CA PHE A 248 -19.34 -4.98 -2.48
C PHE A 248 -20.61 -4.76 -3.28
N GLU A 249 -21.60 -4.11 -2.67
CA GLU A 249 -22.86 -3.72 -3.29
C GLU A 249 -22.88 -2.19 -3.51
N ARG A 250 -23.04 -1.76 -4.75
CA ARG A 250 -23.13 -0.35 -5.11
C ARG A 250 -24.49 0.22 -4.78
N LYS A 251 -24.53 1.34 -4.05
CA LYS A 251 -25.77 2.04 -3.65
C LYS A 251 -25.55 3.54 -3.70
N GLY A 252 -26.51 4.26 -4.26
CA GLY A 252 -26.48 5.72 -4.31
C GLY A 252 -25.18 6.28 -4.91
N PHE A 253 -24.67 7.35 -4.33
CA PHE A 253 -23.34 7.85 -4.66
C PHE A 253 -22.28 6.82 -4.27
N THR A 254 -21.75 6.16 -5.28
CA THR A 254 -20.74 5.11 -5.12
C THR A 254 -19.34 5.65 -5.40
N VAL A 255 -18.41 5.33 -4.52
CA VAL A 255 -16.97 5.58 -4.73
C VAL A 255 -16.23 4.25 -4.76
N VAL A 256 -15.34 4.11 -5.74
CA VAL A 256 -14.46 2.94 -5.87
C VAL A 256 -13.02 3.43 -5.92
N GLU A 257 -12.18 2.85 -5.09
CA GLU A 257 -10.73 3.02 -5.16
C GLU A 257 -10.07 1.65 -5.30
N TRP A 258 -9.10 1.56 -6.20
CA TRP A 258 -8.20 0.43 -6.23
C TRP A 258 -6.75 0.89 -6.42
N GLY A 259 -5.83 0.12 -5.84
CA GLY A 259 -4.40 0.30 -5.91
C GLY A 259 -3.67 -0.93 -5.42
N GLY A 260 -2.37 -0.81 -5.19
CA GLY A 260 -1.59 -1.92 -4.64
C GLY A 260 -0.15 -1.54 -4.30
N SER A 261 0.63 -2.55 -3.92
CA SER A 261 2.05 -2.45 -3.63
C SER A 261 2.73 -3.79 -3.88
N GLU A 262 3.97 -3.75 -4.37
CA GLU A 262 4.86 -4.89 -4.37
C GLU A 262 5.75 -4.88 -3.13
N ILE A 263 5.84 -6.00 -2.42
CA ILE A 263 6.89 -6.23 -1.42
C ILE A 263 8.02 -6.96 -2.10
N LYS A 264 9.12 -6.27 -2.38
CA LYS A 264 10.33 -6.86 -2.97
C LYS A 264 11.01 -7.75 -1.94
N ARG A 265 11.45 -8.93 -2.38
CA ARG A 265 12.30 -9.83 -1.59
C ARG A 265 13.71 -9.79 -2.17
N ASN A 266 14.68 -9.50 -1.32
CA ASN A 266 16.10 -9.66 -1.63
C ASN A 266 16.59 -11.03 -1.17
#